data_749e9d05d9d388417b0b3cabbc3b5516
#
_entry.id   749e9d05d9d388417b0b3cabbc3b5516
#
_cell.length_a   1.000
_cell.length_b   1.000
_cell.length_c   1.000
_cell.angle_alpha   90.00
_cell.angle_beta   90.00
_cell.angle_gamma   90.00
#
_symmetry.space_group_name_H-M   'P 1'
#
loop_
_entity.id
_entity.type
_entity.pdbx_description
1 polymer ?
#
loop_
_entity_poly.entity_id
_entity_poly.type
_entity_poly.pdbx_seq_one_letter_code
_entity_poly.pdbx_strand_id
1 'polypeptide(L)'
;MTVSAKTLAVKINGKSVEIDVYHPMRPQTGAAILTHGGFRDRKTMAGHAQALAERGVLVLAPDMPCTFDHRCNARAISELVKTLRDTDTFGVRAKRIILVGFSAGGLSSLLAANAPGVVGFVGLDAYDHLPSNETERLGIVAARSLSTETLLLRAPASSCNAQSAAAPWRTVLKTLWRDELIVGASHCDFEAPTDWLCRLACGETNVSRQSQVRQGLLDAVSRWLP
;
A
#
# COMPACT_ATOMS: atom_id res chain seq x y z
N MET A 1 12.78 -19.69 12.75
CA MET A 1 13.35 -18.33 12.85
C MET A 1 12.25 -17.34 12.50
N THR A 2 12.02 -16.30 13.31
CA THR A 2 10.92 -15.35 13.19
C THR A 2 11.40 -14.02 12.61
N VAL A 3 10.55 -13.36 11.82
CA VAL A 3 10.77 -11.98 11.36
C VAL A 3 10.90 -11.06 12.58
N SER A 4 11.87 -10.17 12.56
CA SER A 4 12.04 -9.16 13.62
C SER A 4 11.27 -7.90 13.23
N ALA A 5 10.39 -7.43 14.11
CA ALA A 5 9.67 -6.18 13.95
C ALA A 5 10.05 -5.20 15.04
N LYS A 6 10.26 -3.93 14.69
CA LYS A 6 10.50 -2.83 15.64
C LYS A 6 9.82 -1.55 15.16
N THR A 7 9.35 -0.74 16.11
CA THR A 7 8.82 0.59 15.79
C THR A 7 9.92 1.64 15.89
N LEU A 8 10.02 2.48 14.88
CA LEU A 8 10.93 3.63 14.83
C LEU A 8 10.13 4.92 14.65
N ALA A 9 10.50 5.98 15.36
CA ALA A 9 10.03 7.33 15.10
C ALA A 9 10.99 8.03 14.13
N VAL A 10 10.49 8.43 12.96
CA VAL A 10 11.27 9.08 11.91
C VAL A 10 10.66 10.43 11.56
N LYS A 11 11.48 11.45 11.35
CA LYS A 11 10.97 12.75 10.84
C LYS A 11 10.74 12.66 9.33
N ILE A 12 9.51 12.93 8.90
CA ILE A 12 9.09 12.95 7.49
C ILE A 12 8.27 14.22 7.27
N ASN A 13 8.65 15.04 6.30
CA ASN A 13 8.03 16.36 6.06
C ASN A 13 7.92 17.21 7.36
N GLY A 14 8.95 17.14 8.22
CA GLY A 14 9.00 17.85 9.49
C GLY A 14 8.12 17.28 10.61
N LYS A 15 7.31 16.25 10.36
CA LYS A 15 6.47 15.57 11.35
C LYS A 15 7.14 14.29 11.85
N SER A 16 6.95 13.95 13.12
CA SER A 16 7.34 12.65 13.66
C SER A 16 6.33 11.60 13.22
N VAL A 17 6.79 10.56 12.55
CA VAL A 17 5.98 9.44 12.05
C VAL A 17 6.49 8.16 12.68
N GLU A 18 5.60 7.38 13.27
CA GLU A 18 5.93 6.03 13.72
C GLU A 18 5.86 5.05 12.53
N ILE A 19 6.88 4.21 12.43
CA ILE A 19 7.02 3.23 11.36
C ILE A 19 7.33 1.87 11.99
N ASP A 20 6.52 0.87 11.71
CA ASP A 20 6.87 -0.51 12.02
C ASP A 20 7.77 -1.05 10.90
N VAL A 21 8.99 -1.44 11.28
CA VAL A 21 10.01 -1.96 10.37
C VAL A 21 10.13 -3.47 10.59
N TYR A 22 9.84 -4.24 9.54
CA TYR A 22 9.93 -5.70 9.54
C TYR A 22 11.19 -6.12 8.80
N HIS A 23 12.19 -6.59 9.56
CA HIS A 23 13.45 -7.06 9.01
C HIS A 23 13.35 -8.53 8.62
N PRO A 24 13.61 -8.86 7.34
CA PRO A 24 13.67 -10.25 6.92
C PRO A 24 14.92 -10.92 7.48
N MET A 25 14.87 -12.24 7.61
CA MET A 25 16.02 -13.01 8.06
C MET A 25 17.13 -13.14 7.02
N ARG A 26 16.74 -13.13 5.74
CA ARG A 26 17.65 -13.10 4.59
C ARG A 26 17.19 -11.96 3.70
N PRO A 27 17.77 -10.76 3.84
CA PRO A 27 17.34 -9.62 3.07
C PRO A 27 17.61 -9.84 1.59
N GLN A 28 16.60 -9.63 0.78
CA GLN A 28 16.73 -9.45 -0.66
C GLN A 28 17.12 -8.00 -0.98
N THR A 29 17.40 -7.70 -2.22
CA THR A 29 17.79 -6.36 -2.68
C THR A 29 16.65 -5.36 -2.75
N GLY A 30 15.47 -5.69 -2.20
CA GLY A 30 14.25 -4.90 -2.31
C GLY A 30 13.55 -4.62 -0.98
N ALA A 31 12.69 -3.60 -1.01
CA ALA A 31 11.84 -3.22 0.10
C ALA A 31 10.39 -3.00 -0.34
N ALA A 32 9.48 -2.98 0.63
CA ALA A 32 8.09 -2.59 0.44
C ALA A 32 7.68 -1.52 1.46
N ILE A 33 6.85 -0.57 1.03
CA ILE A 33 6.18 0.39 1.92
C ILE A 33 4.69 0.08 1.87
N LEU A 34 4.09 -0.24 3.03
CA LEU A 34 2.70 -0.60 3.18
C LEU A 34 1.93 0.52 3.87
N THR A 35 0.97 1.13 3.20
CA THR A 35 0.19 2.26 3.71
C THR A 35 -1.24 1.86 4.03
N HIS A 36 -1.67 2.20 5.24
CA HIS A 36 -3.01 1.90 5.77
C HIS A 36 -4.11 2.78 5.17
N GLY A 37 -5.37 2.39 5.38
CA GLY A 37 -6.56 3.13 4.98
C GLY A 37 -6.86 4.38 5.83
N GLY A 38 -7.91 5.12 5.46
CA GLY A 38 -8.42 6.24 6.24
C GLY A 38 -8.93 5.79 7.62
N PHE A 39 -8.70 6.59 8.66
CA PHE A 39 -9.03 6.27 10.06
C PHE A 39 -8.40 4.99 10.61
N ARG A 40 -7.35 4.49 9.95
CA ARG A 40 -6.60 3.30 10.34
C ARG A 40 -5.18 3.70 10.76
N ASP A 41 -4.43 2.73 11.23
CA ASP A 41 -3.02 2.88 11.58
C ASP A 41 -2.16 1.77 10.93
N ARG A 42 -0.85 1.86 11.08
CA ARG A 42 0.14 0.92 10.56
C ARG A 42 -0.08 -0.53 10.98
N LYS A 43 -0.72 -0.77 12.14
CA LYS A 43 -0.94 -2.12 12.68
C LYS A 43 -1.89 -2.94 11.82
N THR A 44 -2.81 -2.28 11.08
CA THR A 44 -3.73 -2.97 10.17
C THR A 44 -3.04 -3.57 8.94
N MET A 45 -1.77 -3.22 8.71
CA MET A 45 -0.92 -3.78 7.65
C MET A 45 0.06 -4.85 8.16
N ALA A 46 0.10 -5.12 9.47
CA ALA A 46 1.11 -5.96 10.11
C ALA A 46 1.19 -7.39 9.56
N GLY A 47 0.05 -8.03 9.29
CA GLY A 47 0.03 -9.38 8.75
C GLY A 47 0.52 -9.47 7.30
N HIS A 48 0.26 -8.44 6.49
CA HIS A 48 0.85 -8.35 5.15
C HIS A 48 2.35 -8.08 5.25
N ALA A 49 2.77 -7.15 6.11
CA ALA A 49 4.18 -6.85 6.33
C ALA A 49 4.98 -8.08 6.78
N GLN A 50 4.42 -8.85 7.72
CA GLN A 50 5.01 -10.11 8.18
C GLN A 50 5.18 -11.11 7.02
N ALA A 51 4.13 -11.31 6.20
CA ALA A 51 4.16 -12.25 5.09
C ALA A 51 5.20 -11.88 4.02
N LEU A 52 5.37 -10.58 3.74
CA LEU A 52 6.39 -10.10 2.79
C LEU A 52 7.80 -10.21 3.38
N ALA A 53 7.97 -9.92 4.67
CA ALA A 53 9.27 -10.07 5.34
C ALA A 53 9.73 -11.53 5.43
N GLU A 54 8.80 -12.48 5.58
CA GLU A 54 9.08 -13.92 5.49
C GLU A 54 9.62 -14.34 4.11
N ARG A 55 9.32 -13.57 3.07
CA ARG A 55 9.85 -13.74 1.70
C ARG A 55 11.16 -12.98 1.44
N GLY A 56 11.75 -12.42 2.49
CA GLY A 56 13.06 -11.76 2.39
C GLY A 56 13.00 -10.27 2.04
N VAL A 57 11.83 -9.63 2.09
CA VAL A 57 11.65 -8.20 1.78
C VAL A 57 11.76 -7.38 3.06
N LEU A 58 12.54 -6.27 3.04
CA LEU A 58 12.45 -5.27 4.10
C LEU A 58 11.11 -4.54 3.97
N VAL A 59 10.31 -4.49 5.03
CA VAL A 59 8.99 -3.86 4.97
C VAL A 59 8.88 -2.71 5.95
N LEU A 60 8.39 -1.58 5.47
CA LEU A 60 8.02 -0.42 6.27
C LEU A 60 6.50 -0.27 6.26
N ALA A 61 5.89 -0.22 7.44
CA ALA A 61 4.50 0.15 7.63
C ALA A 61 4.44 1.46 8.43
N PRO A 62 4.33 2.63 7.78
CA PRO A 62 4.26 3.91 8.45
C PRO A 62 2.82 4.27 8.85
N ASP A 63 2.65 5.04 9.92
CA ASP A 63 1.46 5.87 10.09
C ASP A 63 1.49 7.01 9.08
N MET A 64 0.33 7.37 8.52
CA MET A 64 0.28 8.48 7.56
C MET A 64 0.17 9.82 8.30
N PRO A 65 1.08 10.79 8.02
CA PRO A 65 1.20 12.02 8.79
C PRO A 65 0.07 13.04 8.55
N CYS A 66 -0.74 12.84 7.51
CA CYS A 66 -1.72 13.82 7.08
C CYS A 66 -3.11 13.17 6.94
N THR A 67 -4.04 13.56 7.82
CA THR A 67 -5.43 13.08 7.75
C THR A 67 -6.09 13.58 6.47
N PHE A 68 -6.49 12.66 5.58
CA PHE A 68 -7.17 12.94 4.30
C PHE A 68 -6.47 13.85 3.28
N ASP A 69 -5.26 14.36 3.55
CA ASP A 69 -4.46 15.02 2.52
C ASP A 69 -3.59 13.98 1.80
N HIS A 70 -4.13 13.40 0.74
CA HIS A 70 -3.47 12.36 -0.05
C HIS A 70 -2.18 12.85 -0.70
N ARG A 71 -2.11 14.14 -1.11
CA ARG A 71 -0.89 14.71 -1.69
C ARG A 71 0.21 14.89 -0.63
N CYS A 72 -0.17 15.28 0.59
CA CYS A 72 0.76 15.34 1.72
C CYS A 72 1.31 13.94 2.05
N ASN A 73 0.44 12.94 2.13
CA ASN A 73 0.84 11.56 2.36
C ASN A 73 1.71 11.00 1.22
N ALA A 74 1.42 11.33 -0.03
CA ALA A 74 2.25 10.95 -1.16
C ALA A 74 3.67 11.54 -1.09
N ARG A 75 3.81 12.81 -0.67
CA ARG A 75 5.14 13.39 -0.41
C ARG A 75 5.89 12.66 0.70
N ALA A 76 5.20 12.28 1.78
CA ALA A 76 5.78 11.49 2.86
C ALA A 76 6.25 10.10 2.38
N ILE A 77 5.46 9.42 1.57
CA ILE A 77 5.84 8.14 0.96
C ILE A 77 7.06 8.33 0.04
N SER A 78 7.08 9.37 -0.79
CA SER A 78 8.22 9.67 -1.67
C SER A 78 9.51 9.97 -0.88
N GLU A 79 9.41 10.62 0.28
CA GLU A 79 10.54 10.84 1.19
C GLU A 79 11.04 9.51 1.79
N LEU A 80 10.13 8.61 2.19
CA LEU A 80 10.50 7.26 2.64
C LEU A 80 11.19 6.45 1.54
N VAL A 81 10.67 6.50 0.30
CA VAL A 81 11.33 5.88 -0.86
C VAL A 81 12.74 6.41 -1.03
N LYS A 82 12.92 7.75 -0.96
CA LYS A 82 14.24 8.37 -1.04
C LYS A 82 15.16 7.92 0.10
N THR A 83 14.66 7.88 1.34
CA THR A 83 15.42 7.44 2.51
C THR A 83 15.88 5.99 2.37
N LEU A 84 14.97 5.07 1.96
CA LEU A 84 15.29 3.67 1.70
C LEU A 84 16.37 3.49 0.61
N ARG A 85 16.34 4.33 -0.42
CA ARG A 85 17.28 4.24 -1.53
C ARG A 85 18.65 4.82 -1.21
N ASP A 86 18.67 5.98 -0.55
CA ASP A 86 19.87 6.81 -0.44
C ASP A 86 20.62 6.61 0.89
N THR A 87 19.95 6.06 1.93
CA THR A 87 20.52 5.89 3.27
C THR A 87 20.37 4.46 3.78
N ASP A 88 21.02 4.15 4.88
CA ASP A 88 20.89 2.87 5.63
C ASP A 88 20.07 3.03 6.92
N THR A 89 19.24 4.08 7.00
CA THR A 89 18.40 4.39 8.18
C THR A 89 17.59 3.19 8.67
N PHE A 90 17.16 2.33 7.76
CA PHE A 90 16.41 1.11 8.08
C PHE A 90 17.28 -0.16 8.03
N GLY A 91 18.61 -0.03 8.16
CA GLY A 91 19.57 -1.12 8.20
C GLY A 91 20.02 -1.64 6.83
N VAL A 92 19.40 -1.20 5.74
CA VAL A 92 19.75 -1.59 4.36
C VAL A 92 19.31 -0.52 3.37
N ARG A 93 20.04 -0.37 2.28
CA ARG A 93 19.62 0.45 1.13
C ARG A 93 18.90 -0.43 0.13
N ALA A 94 17.72 -0.01 -0.28
CA ALA A 94 16.90 -0.75 -1.24
C ALA A 94 16.78 0.04 -2.56
N LYS A 95 17.31 -0.54 -3.64
CA LYS A 95 17.22 0.08 -5.00
C LYS A 95 15.89 -0.22 -5.70
N ARG A 96 15.19 -1.26 -5.26
CA ARG A 96 13.90 -1.70 -5.82
C ARG A 96 12.89 -1.68 -4.70
N ILE A 97 11.84 -0.87 -4.86
CA ILE A 97 10.83 -0.62 -3.82
C ILE A 97 9.46 -0.87 -4.41
N ILE A 98 8.63 -1.61 -3.71
CA ILE A 98 7.21 -1.80 -4.01
C ILE A 98 6.40 -0.89 -3.09
N LEU A 99 5.42 -0.18 -3.64
CA LEU A 99 4.40 0.50 -2.86
C LEU A 99 3.14 -0.35 -2.80
N VAL A 100 2.62 -0.55 -1.60
CA VAL A 100 1.35 -1.24 -1.34
C VAL A 100 0.45 -0.32 -0.56
N GLY A 101 -0.75 -0.06 -1.05
CA GLY A 101 -1.66 0.84 -0.36
C GLY A 101 -3.08 0.30 -0.26
N PHE A 102 -3.61 0.30 0.96
CA PHE A 102 -5.00 -0.07 1.24
C PHE A 102 -5.90 1.17 1.24
N SER A 103 -7.05 1.10 0.57
CA SER A 103 -8.09 2.15 0.62
C SER A 103 -7.51 3.55 0.31
N ALA A 104 -7.62 4.51 1.23
CA ALA A 104 -7.03 5.86 1.15
C ALA A 104 -5.49 5.83 1.00
N GLY A 105 -4.83 4.85 1.62
CA GLY A 105 -3.40 4.58 1.43
C GLY A 105 -3.08 4.18 0.00
N GLY A 106 -4.01 3.48 -0.67
CA GLY A 106 -3.90 3.14 -2.10
C GLY A 106 -3.78 4.36 -2.99
N LEU A 107 -4.63 5.38 -2.78
CA LEU A 107 -4.54 6.65 -3.51
C LEU A 107 -3.22 7.38 -3.21
N SER A 108 -2.84 7.47 -1.93
CA SER A 108 -1.59 8.14 -1.54
C SER A 108 -0.36 7.45 -2.13
N SER A 109 -0.35 6.11 -2.16
CA SER A 109 0.72 5.31 -2.78
C SER A 109 0.75 5.46 -4.30
N LEU A 110 -0.41 5.48 -4.97
CA LEU A 110 -0.48 5.73 -6.42
C LEU A 110 0.15 7.07 -6.79
N LEU A 111 -0.18 8.15 -6.03
CA LEU A 111 0.37 9.48 -6.24
C LEU A 111 1.91 9.54 -6.08
N ALA A 112 2.49 8.62 -5.29
CA ALA A 112 3.93 8.50 -5.07
C ALA A 112 4.62 7.48 -6.00
N ALA A 113 3.85 6.70 -6.78
CA ALA A 113 4.37 5.50 -7.44
C ALA A 113 5.34 5.77 -8.61
N ASN A 114 5.45 7.00 -9.10
CA ASN A 114 6.49 7.40 -10.04
C ASN A 114 7.81 7.84 -9.38
N ALA A 115 7.93 7.73 -8.04
CA ALA A 115 9.17 8.09 -7.35
C ALA A 115 10.34 7.18 -7.80
N PRO A 116 11.56 7.74 -8.02
CA PRO A 116 12.71 6.96 -8.45
C PRO A 116 13.02 5.80 -7.49
N GLY A 117 13.15 4.59 -8.02
CA GLY A 117 13.38 3.36 -7.25
C GLY A 117 12.10 2.55 -7.01
N VAL A 118 10.92 3.11 -7.26
CA VAL A 118 9.66 2.35 -7.23
C VAL A 118 9.56 1.50 -8.50
N VAL A 119 9.43 0.19 -8.32
CA VAL A 119 9.37 -0.79 -9.41
C VAL A 119 8.00 -1.46 -9.57
N GLY A 120 7.11 -1.27 -8.60
CA GLY A 120 5.76 -1.80 -8.63
C GLY A 120 4.82 -1.08 -7.66
N PHE A 121 3.55 -1.02 -8.01
CA PHE A 121 2.48 -0.51 -7.15
C PHE A 121 1.36 -1.54 -7.02
N VAL A 122 0.90 -1.77 -5.79
CA VAL A 122 -0.26 -2.61 -5.48
C VAL A 122 -1.34 -1.77 -4.82
N GLY A 123 -2.50 -1.68 -5.46
CA GLY A 123 -3.71 -1.11 -4.87
C GLY A 123 -4.56 -2.20 -4.23
N LEU A 124 -4.75 -2.14 -2.91
CA LEU A 124 -5.61 -3.03 -2.12
C LEU A 124 -6.94 -2.35 -1.87
N ASP A 125 -7.96 -2.71 -2.61
CA ASP A 125 -9.30 -2.10 -2.62
C ASP A 125 -9.22 -0.57 -2.46
N ALA A 126 -8.43 0.04 -3.34
CA ALA A 126 -8.05 1.44 -3.26
C ALA A 126 -9.26 2.38 -3.36
N TYR A 127 -9.16 3.49 -2.68
CA TYR A 127 -10.10 4.62 -2.74
C TYR A 127 -9.61 5.67 -3.74
N ASP A 128 -10.52 6.41 -4.35
CA ASP A 128 -10.20 7.57 -5.16
C ASP A 128 -11.00 8.80 -4.71
N HIS A 129 -10.39 9.98 -4.79
CA HIS A 129 -10.93 11.24 -4.31
C HIS A 129 -11.11 12.25 -5.44
N LEU A 130 -12.27 12.93 -5.45
CA LEU A 130 -12.53 14.10 -6.27
C LEU A 130 -12.49 15.35 -5.39
N PRO A 131 -11.43 16.17 -5.47
CA PRO A 131 -11.40 17.44 -4.75
C PRO A 131 -12.49 18.39 -5.22
N SER A 132 -13.01 19.22 -4.33
CA SER A 132 -14.12 20.15 -4.63
C SER A 132 -13.80 21.20 -5.69
N ASN A 133 -12.53 21.47 -5.93
CA ASN A 133 -12.03 22.44 -6.91
C ASN A 133 -11.46 21.78 -8.18
N GLU A 134 -11.62 20.48 -8.36
CA GLU A 134 -11.13 19.73 -9.52
C GLU A 134 -12.28 19.07 -10.28
N THR A 135 -12.08 18.82 -11.57
CA THR A 135 -13.07 18.20 -12.45
C THR A 135 -12.85 16.69 -12.60
N GLU A 136 -11.65 16.20 -12.25
CA GLU A 136 -11.30 14.79 -12.30
C GLU A 136 -10.81 14.30 -10.93
N ARG A 137 -10.99 13.00 -10.67
CA ARG A 137 -10.46 12.35 -9.47
C ARG A 137 -8.93 12.30 -9.49
N LEU A 138 -8.30 12.47 -8.33
CA LEU A 138 -6.85 12.48 -8.16
C LEU A 138 -6.18 11.24 -8.71
N GLY A 139 -6.76 10.07 -8.42
CA GLY A 139 -6.21 8.79 -8.84
C GLY A 139 -6.31 8.57 -10.34
N ILE A 140 -7.36 9.03 -11.01
CA ILE A 140 -7.47 8.97 -12.48
C ILE A 140 -6.35 9.79 -13.13
N VAL A 141 -6.11 11.02 -12.65
CA VAL A 141 -5.05 11.88 -13.17
C VAL A 141 -3.68 11.22 -12.98
N ALA A 142 -3.41 10.70 -11.78
CA ALA A 142 -2.15 10.01 -11.47
C ALA A 142 -1.98 8.73 -12.30
N ALA A 143 -3.00 7.88 -12.38
CA ALA A 143 -2.96 6.61 -13.11
C ALA A 143 -2.67 6.81 -14.61
N ARG A 144 -3.20 7.88 -15.22
CA ARG A 144 -2.95 8.21 -16.64
C ARG A 144 -1.47 8.49 -16.94
N SER A 145 -0.73 9.02 -15.96
CA SER A 145 0.70 9.35 -16.08
C SER A 145 1.64 8.34 -15.44
N LEU A 146 1.09 7.26 -14.84
CA LEU A 146 1.90 6.25 -14.16
C LEU A 146 2.69 5.41 -15.17
N SER A 147 4.00 5.29 -14.92
CA SER A 147 4.91 4.42 -15.68
C SER A 147 5.30 3.14 -14.94
N THR A 148 4.99 3.06 -13.65
CA THR A 148 5.27 1.92 -12.79
C THR A 148 4.26 0.79 -13.02
N GLU A 149 4.71 -0.47 -13.12
CA GLU A 149 3.81 -1.63 -13.22
C GLU A 149 2.85 -1.69 -12.02
N THR A 150 1.59 -2.06 -12.29
CA THR A 150 0.52 -1.98 -11.31
C THR A 150 -0.25 -3.29 -11.19
N LEU A 151 -0.54 -3.69 -9.94
CA LEU A 151 -1.52 -4.69 -9.57
C LEU A 151 -2.68 -4.01 -8.83
N LEU A 152 -3.90 -4.27 -9.25
CA LEU A 152 -5.11 -3.87 -8.53
C LEU A 152 -5.83 -5.12 -7.99
N LEU A 153 -5.99 -5.20 -6.68
CA LEU A 153 -6.84 -6.19 -6.01
C LEU A 153 -8.04 -5.44 -5.44
N ARG A 154 -9.25 -5.83 -5.85
CA ARG A 154 -10.45 -5.05 -5.57
C ARG A 154 -11.55 -5.90 -4.92
N ALA A 155 -12.31 -5.29 -4.01
CA ALA A 155 -13.61 -5.78 -3.57
C ALA A 155 -14.73 -5.36 -4.54
N PRO A 156 -15.92 -6.01 -4.48
CA PRO A 156 -17.14 -5.47 -5.05
C PRO A 156 -17.47 -4.07 -4.53
N ALA A 157 -18.24 -3.30 -5.30
CA ALA A 157 -18.68 -1.96 -4.92
C ALA A 157 -19.44 -1.97 -3.59
N SER A 158 -19.04 -1.05 -2.69
CA SER A 158 -19.67 -0.87 -1.38
C SER A 158 -19.48 0.58 -0.90
N SER A 159 -20.18 0.96 0.17
CA SER A 159 -19.96 2.28 0.80
C SER A 159 -18.52 2.47 1.29
N CYS A 160 -17.86 1.41 1.73
CA CYS A 160 -16.51 1.47 2.30
C CYS A 160 -15.41 1.73 1.26
N ASN A 161 -15.61 1.33 -0.01
CA ASN A 161 -14.70 1.66 -1.10
C ASN A 161 -15.28 2.76 -2.04
N ALA A 162 -16.22 3.57 -1.52
CA ALA A 162 -16.90 4.63 -2.23
C ALA A 162 -17.48 4.17 -3.59
N GLN A 163 -18.18 3.04 -3.58
CA GLN A 163 -18.76 2.40 -4.76
C GLN A 163 -17.71 2.05 -5.83
N SER A 164 -16.58 1.49 -5.39
CA SER A 164 -15.42 1.15 -6.23
C SER A 164 -14.85 2.38 -6.96
N ALA A 165 -14.69 3.49 -6.24
CA ALA A 165 -14.25 4.77 -6.80
C ALA A 165 -12.94 4.70 -7.59
N ALA A 166 -12.04 3.78 -7.23
CA ALA A 166 -10.77 3.54 -7.93
C ALA A 166 -10.88 2.59 -9.13
N ALA A 167 -12.03 1.94 -9.36
CA ALA A 167 -12.18 1.01 -10.49
C ALA A 167 -11.86 1.61 -11.87
N PRO A 168 -12.14 2.90 -12.14
CA PRO A 168 -11.77 3.53 -13.40
C PRO A 168 -10.25 3.62 -13.66
N TRP A 169 -9.38 3.47 -12.64
CA TRP A 169 -7.93 3.46 -12.86
C TRP A 169 -7.50 2.41 -13.89
N ARG A 170 -8.14 1.23 -13.87
CA ARG A 170 -7.83 0.12 -14.80
C ARG A 170 -7.95 0.50 -16.27
N THR A 171 -8.78 1.49 -16.61
CA THR A 171 -9.00 1.88 -18.00
C THR A 171 -7.98 2.91 -18.51
N VAL A 172 -7.24 3.54 -17.60
CA VAL A 172 -6.26 4.60 -17.92
C VAL A 172 -4.81 4.22 -17.59
N LEU A 173 -4.61 3.19 -16.76
CA LEU A 173 -3.29 2.65 -16.47
C LEU A 173 -2.68 1.99 -17.70
N LYS A 174 -1.53 2.51 -18.14
CA LYS A 174 -0.78 1.97 -19.30
C LYS A 174 0.05 0.74 -18.95
N THR A 175 0.40 0.60 -17.68
CA THR A 175 1.30 -0.43 -17.13
C THR A 175 0.57 -1.34 -16.14
N LEU A 176 -0.73 -1.58 -16.39
CA LEU A 176 -1.51 -2.51 -15.59
C LEU A 176 -1.07 -3.94 -15.88
N TRP A 177 -0.41 -4.57 -14.91
CA TRP A 177 -0.04 -5.98 -14.99
C TRP A 177 -1.24 -6.91 -14.76
N ARG A 178 -2.01 -6.64 -13.69
CA ARG A 178 -3.16 -7.46 -13.30
C ARG A 178 -4.21 -6.60 -12.58
N ASP A 179 -5.48 -6.82 -12.91
CA ASP A 179 -6.64 -6.29 -12.21
C ASP A 179 -7.52 -7.48 -11.80
N GLU A 180 -7.74 -7.65 -10.50
CA GLU A 180 -8.46 -8.78 -9.95
C GLU A 180 -9.58 -8.31 -9.02
N LEU A 181 -10.81 -8.70 -9.36
CA LEU A 181 -11.95 -8.57 -8.48
C LEU A 181 -12.06 -9.84 -7.62
N ILE A 182 -11.84 -9.73 -6.33
CA ILE A 182 -12.00 -10.83 -5.38
C ILE A 182 -13.48 -10.94 -5.04
N VAL A 183 -14.13 -11.90 -5.69
CA VAL A 183 -15.60 -12.08 -5.60
C VAL A 183 -16.05 -12.31 -4.16
N GLY A 184 -17.04 -11.53 -3.73
CA GLY A 184 -17.59 -11.58 -2.37
C GLY A 184 -16.68 -11.02 -1.27
N ALA A 185 -15.53 -10.43 -1.61
CA ALA A 185 -14.70 -9.77 -0.62
C ALA A 185 -15.39 -8.54 -0.04
N SER A 186 -15.21 -8.33 1.26
CA SER A 186 -15.49 -7.06 1.92
C SER A 186 -14.24 -6.16 1.87
N HIS A 187 -14.42 -4.86 2.11
CA HIS A 187 -13.30 -3.92 2.24
C HIS A 187 -12.28 -4.37 3.29
N CYS A 188 -12.75 -5.00 4.38
CA CYS A 188 -11.92 -5.47 5.49
C CYS A 188 -11.09 -6.71 5.17
N ASP A 189 -11.38 -7.45 4.10
CA ASP A 189 -10.56 -8.59 3.67
C ASP A 189 -9.16 -8.14 3.19
N PHE A 190 -8.97 -6.84 2.93
CA PHE A 190 -7.72 -6.27 2.44
C PHE A 190 -6.81 -5.73 3.56
N GLU A 191 -7.25 -5.79 4.82
CA GLU A 191 -6.42 -5.57 6.01
C GLU A 191 -5.92 -6.89 6.61
N ALA A 192 -4.79 -6.84 7.30
CA ALA A 192 -4.27 -7.97 8.06
C ALA A 192 -3.41 -7.48 9.24
N PRO A 193 -3.89 -7.48 10.50
CA PRO A 193 -5.23 -7.88 10.91
C PRO A 193 -6.29 -6.82 10.60
N THR A 194 -7.54 -7.24 10.54
CA THR A 194 -8.69 -6.35 10.60
C THR A 194 -9.30 -6.34 12.02
N ASP A 195 -9.95 -5.25 12.39
CA ASP A 195 -10.62 -5.14 13.69
C ASP A 195 -12.16 -5.27 13.57
N TRP A 196 -12.82 -5.28 14.74
CA TRP A 196 -14.27 -5.40 14.83
C TRP A 196 -15.01 -4.20 14.24
N LEU A 197 -14.42 -2.97 14.30
CA LEU A 197 -15.04 -1.77 13.74
C LEU A 197 -15.11 -1.83 12.20
N CYS A 198 -14.04 -2.26 11.54
CA CYS A 198 -14.07 -2.49 10.11
C CYS A 198 -15.13 -3.51 9.74
N ARG A 199 -15.17 -4.67 10.43
CA ARG A 199 -16.15 -5.72 10.15
C ARG A 199 -17.58 -5.24 10.34
N LEU A 200 -17.85 -4.48 11.39
CA LEU A 200 -19.18 -3.91 11.64
C LEU A 200 -19.61 -2.93 10.54
N ALA A 201 -18.69 -2.09 10.07
CA ALA A 201 -18.97 -1.03 9.09
C ALA A 201 -18.98 -1.53 7.64
N CYS A 202 -18.07 -2.47 7.30
CA CYS A 202 -17.73 -2.82 5.92
C CYS A 202 -17.95 -4.30 5.58
N GLY A 203 -18.42 -5.09 6.53
CA GLY A 203 -18.75 -6.50 6.34
C GLY A 203 -17.69 -7.48 6.85
N GLU A 204 -18.14 -8.71 7.10
CA GLU A 204 -17.31 -9.76 7.67
C GLU A 204 -16.18 -10.21 6.73
N THR A 205 -15.06 -10.58 7.33
CA THR A 205 -13.90 -11.12 6.62
C THR A 205 -14.03 -12.63 6.40
N ASN A 206 -13.26 -13.11 5.43
CA ASN A 206 -13.16 -14.54 5.13
C ASN A 206 -11.72 -14.94 4.86
N VAL A 207 -11.26 -16.02 5.52
CA VAL A 207 -9.89 -16.50 5.44
C VAL A 207 -9.45 -16.81 4.00
N SER A 208 -10.33 -17.38 3.18
CA SER A 208 -10.01 -17.68 1.78
C SER A 208 -9.78 -16.41 0.97
N ARG A 209 -10.62 -15.38 1.15
CA ARG A 209 -10.48 -14.08 0.47
C ARG A 209 -9.22 -13.32 0.93
N GLN A 210 -8.95 -13.30 2.23
CA GLN A 210 -7.71 -12.75 2.77
C GLN A 210 -6.46 -13.50 2.24
N SER A 211 -6.55 -14.82 2.05
CA SER A 211 -5.49 -15.60 1.43
C SER A 211 -5.28 -15.24 -0.03
N GLN A 212 -6.34 -14.94 -0.80
CA GLN A 212 -6.22 -14.46 -2.18
C GLN A 212 -5.53 -13.09 -2.23
N VAL A 213 -5.91 -12.15 -1.35
CA VAL A 213 -5.23 -10.85 -1.23
C VAL A 213 -3.74 -11.04 -0.94
N ARG A 214 -3.41 -11.89 0.06
CA ARG A 214 -2.03 -12.19 0.41
C ARG A 214 -1.26 -12.83 -0.73
N GLN A 215 -1.87 -13.77 -1.47
CA GLN A 215 -1.23 -14.41 -2.62
C GLN A 215 -0.90 -13.37 -3.69
N GLY A 216 -1.82 -12.45 -4.00
CA GLY A 216 -1.55 -11.36 -4.93
C GLY A 216 -0.35 -10.49 -4.54
N LEU A 217 -0.19 -10.20 -3.25
CA LEU A 217 0.99 -9.49 -2.73
C LEU A 217 2.29 -10.30 -2.91
N LEU A 218 2.25 -11.61 -2.65
CA LEU A 218 3.41 -12.49 -2.83
C LEU A 218 3.79 -12.63 -4.31
N ASP A 219 2.81 -12.67 -5.21
CA ASP A 219 3.04 -12.68 -6.66
C ASP A 219 3.73 -11.38 -7.11
N ALA A 220 3.30 -10.23 -6.57
CA ALA A 220 3.92 -8.93 -6.85
C ALA A 220 5.38 -8.88 -6.40
N VAL A 221 5.69 -9.42 -5.21
CA VAL A 221 7.07 -9.54 -4.71
C VAL A 221 7.89 -10.41 -5.65
N SER A 222 7.40 -11.59 -6.02
CA SER A 222 8.10 -12.52 -6.91
C SER A 222 8.36 -11.91 -8.29
N ARG A 223 7.48 -11.05 -8.77
CA ARG A 223 7.61 -10.37 -10.06
C ARG A 223 8.60 -9.20 -10.02
N TRP A 224 8.51 -8.38 -8.99
CA TRP A 224 9.20 -7.09 -8.97
C TRP A 224 10.43 -7.05 -8.08
N LEU A 225 10.63 -8.03 -7.18
CA LEU A 225 11.78 -8.13 -6.28
C LEU A 225 12.41 -9.54 -6.36
N PRO A 226 12.86 -9.99 -7.55
CA PRO A 226 13.50 -11.30 -7.72
C PRO A 226 14.86 -11.38 -7.04
#